data_07774f9eedaf0188be493af49315b8b9
#
_entry.id   07774f9eedaf0188be493af49315b8b9
#
_cell.length_a   1.000
_cell.length_b   1.000
_cell.length_c   1.000
_cell.angle_alpha   90.00
_cell.angle_beta   90.00
_cell.angle_gamma   90.00
#
_symmetry.space_group_name_H-M   'P 1'
#
loop_
_entity.id
_entity.type
_entity.pdbx_description
1 polymer ?
#
loop_
_entity_poly.entity_id
_entity_poly.type
_entity_poly.pdbx_seq_one_letter_code
_entity_poly.pdbx_strand_id
1 'polypeptide(L)'
;MTDISSNPEGEVLLLDKPLTWTSFDVVRKVKNTLRIAKIGHAGTLDPLATGLLILCTGKKTKQIDQIQAQEKEYTGTFRLGQTTPSFDLETAVDAERPYVHLTPAEIEAAATRFVGVIEQTPPLFSAVKIAGQRAYELARKGATDTVIKSKTVEIKTFELTRIALPEVDFRVVCSKGTYIRSLARDLGTALSCGAHLTGLVRTRIGEFRLADALTLDAVQALAPPRPATDDAARRPRRERQQKPPAPRAGLEFYAAQQASAAPVTSAADAPATTN
;
A
#
# COMPACT_ATOMS: atom_id res chain seq x y z
N MET A 1 -24.07 14.67 -14.45
CA MET A 1 -23.25 14.03 -13.39
C MET A 1 -23.85 14.41 -12.06
N THR A 2 -24.28 13.47 -11.26
CA THR A 2 -24.90 13.73 -9.95
C THR A 2 -23.84 14.31 -9.01
N ASP A 3 -24.15 15.42 -8.34
CA ASP A 3 -23.25 16.04 -7.35
C ASP A 3 -23.05 15.06 -6.17
N ILE A 4 -21.87 14.48 -6.06
CA ILE A 4 -21.50 13.51 -5.01
C ILE A 4 -21.68 14.11 -3.61
N SER A 5 -21.52 15.44 -3.47
CA SER A 5 -21.62 16.13 -2.18
C SER A 5 -23.05 16.21 -1.66
N SER A 6 -24.03 16.22 -2.55
CA SER A 6 -25.47 16.39 -2.25
C SER A 6 -26.22 15.07 -2.10
N ASN A 7 -25.60 13.91 -2.42
CA ASN A 7 -26.25 12.62 -2.30
C ASN A 7 -26.42 12.20 -0.83
N PRO A 8 -27.64 12.20 -0.26
CA PRO A 8 -27.89 11.86 1.14
C PRO A 8 -27.63 10.38 1.45
N GLU A 9 -27.70 9.50 0.46
CA GLU A 9 -27.39 8.06 0.60
C GLU A 9 -25.88 7.82 0.62
N GLY A 10 -25.09 8.75 0.08
CA GLY A 10 -23.65 8.62 -0.06
C GLY A 10 -23.24 7.73 -1.23
N GLU A 11 -21.93 7.68 -1.46
CA GLU A 11 -21.30 6.96 -2.58
C GLU A 11 -20.17 6.08 -2.10
N VAL A 12 -19.84 5.07 -2.91
CA VAL A 12 -18.59 4.29 -2.81
C VAL A 12 -17.67 4.78 -3.91
N LEU A 13 -16.54 5.39 -3.52
CA LEU A 13 -15.56 5.96 -4.43
C LEU A 13 -14.33 5.07 -4.45
N LEU A 14 -13.89 4.68 -5.64
CA LEU A 14 -12.67 3.92 -5.87
C LEU A 14 -11.56 4.91 -6.22
N LEU A 15 -10.48 4.91 -5.45
CA LEU A 15 -9.35 5.82 -5.62
C LEU A 15 -8.07 5.04 -5.87
N ASP A 16 -7.26 5.50 -6.81
CA ASP A 16 -5.86 5.10 -6.92
C ASP A 16 -5.04 5.97 -5.95
N LYS A 17 -4.59 5.34 -4.85
CA LYS A 17 -3.78 6.03 -3.85
C LYS A 17 -2.36 6.24 -4.38
N PRO A 18 -1.91 7.48 -4.54
CA PRO A 18 -0.54 7.72 -4.98
C PRO A 18 0.49 7.32 -3.92
N LEU A 19 1.70 7.08 -4.39
CA LEU A 19 2.85 6.79 -3.55
C LEU A 19 3.09 7.94 -2.55
N THR A 20 3.61 7.62 -1.37
CA THR A 20 3.96 8.52 -0.26
C THR A 20 2.78 9.11 0.51
N TRP A 21 1.57 9.01 -0.01
CA TRP A 21 0.37 9.47 0.67
C TRP A 21 -0.12 8.44 1.70
N THR A 22 -0.55 8.92 2.85
CA THR A 22 -1.32 8.07 3.76
C THR A 22 -2.77 7.94 3.26
N SER A 23 -3.45 6.85 3.64
CA SER A 23 -4.89 6.69 3.36
C SER A 23 -5.71 7.86 3.93
N PHE A 24 -5.28 8.43 5.08
CA PHE A 24 -5.93 9.60 5.68
C PHE A 24 -5.73 10.88 4.86
N ASP A 25 -4.57 11.08 4.23
CA ASP A 25 -4.32 12.24 3.36
C ASP A 25 -5.24 12.21 2.15
N VAL A 26 -5.45 11.02 1.54
CA VAL A 26 -6.41 10.85 0.45
C VAL A 26 -7.83 11.17 0.92
N VAL A 27 -8.27 10.61 2.05
CA VAL A 27 -9.59 10.92 2.64
C VAL A 27 -9.75 12.42 2.83
N ARG A 28 -8.76 13.10 3.43
CA ARG A 28 -8.78 14.54 3.68
C ARG A 28 -8.83 15.35 2.38
N LYS A 29 -8.05 14.95 1.37
CA LYS A 29 -8.04 15.60 0.05
C LYS A 29 -9.41 15.49 -0.62
N VAL A 30 -9.96 14.28 -0.72
CA VAL A 30 -11.26 14.01 -1.35
C VAL A 30 -12.40 14.72 -0.60
N LYS A 31 -12.40 14.62 0.74
CA LYS A 31 -13.38 15.33 1.60
C LYS A 31 -13.43 16.82 1.32
N ASN A 32 -12.26 17.47 1.25
CA ASN A 32 -12.17 18.91 1.05
C ASN A 32 -12.50 19.30 -0.40
N THR A 33 -12.03 18.52 -1.38
CA THR A 33 -12.26 18.78 -2.80
C THR A 33 -13.75 18.69 -3.15
N LEU A 34 -14.41 17.62 -2.71
CA LEU A 34 -15.82 17.36 -2.99
C LEU A 34 -16.76 17.89 -1.90
N ARG A 35 -16.25 18.59 -0.87
CA ARG A 35 -17.02 19.18 0.24
C ARG A 35 -17.93 18.18 0.96
N ILE A 36 -17.45 16.94 1.12
CA ILE A 36 -18.20 15.85 1.72
C ILE A 36 -18.20 16.00 3.25
N ALA A 37 -19.36 15.97 3.90
CA ALA A 37 -19.47 16.09 5.36
C ALA A 37 -18.94 14.83 6.08
N LYS A 38 -19.37 13.64 5.63
CA LYS A 38 -19.03 12.35 6.23
C LYS A 38 -18.37 11.43 5.21
N ILE A 39 -17.15 10.98 5.51
CA ILE A 39 -16.35 10.10 4.65
C ILE A 39 -15.44 9.22 5.50
N GLY A 40 -15.20 8.00 5.07
CA GLY A 40 -14.24 7.06 5.66
C GLY A 40 -13.67 6.12 4.60
N HIS A 41 -12.61 5.36 4.91
CA HIS A 41 -12.00 4.40 4.00
C HIS A 41 -12.17 2.95 4.45
N ALA A 42 -12.27 2.02 3.50
CA ALA A 42 -12.40 0.59 3.73
C ALA A 42 -11.04 -0.12 3.58
N GLY A 43 -10.19 0.02 4.59
CA GLY A 43 -8.87 -0.64 4.66
C GLY A 43 -7.71 0.28 4.32
N THR A 44 -6.81 0.42 5.29
CA THR A 44 -5.59 1.23 5.18
C THR A 44 -4.63 0.64 4.14
N LEU A 45 -3.95 1.53 3.41
CA LEU A 45 -2.71 1.26 2.70
C LEU A 45 -1.58 2.03 3.36
N ASP A 46 -0.43 1.39 3.45
CA ASP A 46 0.79 2.02 3.94
C ASP A 46 1.22 3.18 3.00
N PRO A 47 2.02 4.15 3.47
CA PRO A 47 2.46 5.26 2.62
C PRO A 47 3.19 4.82 1.35
N LEU A 48 4.04 3.78 1.46
CA LEU A 48 4.82 3.24 0.33
C LEU A 48 4.04 2.25 -0.54
N ALA A 49 2.79 1.89 -0.18
CA ALA A 49 1.91 1.13 -1.04
C ALA A 49 1.03 2.06 -1.89
N THR A 50 0.70 1.64 -3.10
CA THR A 50 -0.19 2.35 -4.04
C THR A 50 -1.44 1.52 -4.37
N GLY A 51 -2.29 2.04 -5.22
CA GLY A 51 -3.42 1.33 -5.78
C GLY A 51 -4.73 1.53 -5.03
N LEU A 52 -5.63 0.57 -5.16
CA LEU A 52 -7.04 0.71 -4.81
C LEU A 52 -7.27 1.06 -3.33
N LEU A 53 -7.80 2.25 -3.08
CA LEU A 53 -8.33 2.71 -1.81
C LEU A 53 -9.81 3.04 -1.96
N ILE A 54 -10.66 2.33 -1.24
CA ILE A 54 -12.12 2.54 -1.31
C ILE A 54 -12.52 3.52 -0.22
N LEU A 55 -13.23 4.58 -0.63
CA LEU A 55 -13.83 5.56 0.26
C LEU A 55 -15.35 5.42 0.23
N CYS A 56 -15.98 5.55 1.39
CA CYS A 56 -17.43 5.57 1.52
C CYS A 56 -17.87 6.92 2.07
N THR A 57 -18.93 7.50 1.51
CA THR A 57 -19.48 8.78 1.93
C THR A 57 -20.88 8.63 2.52
N GLY A 58 -21.39 9.61 3.26
CA GLY A 58 -22.75 9.64 3.77
C GLY A 58 -23.15 8.35 4.52
N LYS A 59 -24.32 7.81 4.15
CA LYS A 59 -24.84 6.55 4.74
C LYS A 59 -24.02 5.32 4.33
N LYS A 60 -23.33 5.33 3.16
CA LYS A 60 -22.45 4.24 2.71
C LYS A 60 -21.27 3.99 3.66
N THR A 61 -20.94 4.93 4.56
CA THR A 61 -19.93 4.67 5.61
C THR A 61 -20.27 3.49 6.51
N LYS A 62 -21.54 3.07 6.59
CA LYS A 62 -21.96 1.86 7.32
C LYS A 62 -21.52 0.56 6.64
N GLN A 63 -21.15 0.60 5.37
CA GLN A 63 -20.67 -0.55 4.59
C GLN A 63 -19.15 -0.76 4.70
N ILE A 64 -18.41 0.14 5.34
CA ILE A 64 -16.95 0.10 5.43
C ILE A 64 -16.47 -1.26 5.97
N ASP A 65 -17.04 -1.73 7.07
CA ASP A 65 -16.61 -2.99 7.70
C ASP A 65 -16.88 -4.20 6.80
N GLN A 66 -17.99 -4.20 6.06
CA GLN A 66 -18.34 -5.25 5.09
C GLN A 66 -17.36 -5.27 3.92
N ILE A 67 -17.02 -4.10 3.35
CA ILE A 67 -16.03 -3.99 2.27
C ILE A 67 -14.64 -4.39 2.77
N GLN A 68 -14.28 -3.92 3.98
CA GLN A 68 -12.99 -4.24 4.59
C GLN A 68 -12.84 -5.73 4.91
N ALA A 69 -13.94 -6.46 5.11
CA ALA A 69 -13.92 -7.90 5.37
C ALA A 69 -13.61 -8.74 4.12
N GLN A 70 -13.80 -8.21 2.92
CA GLN A 70 -13.57 -8.94 1.67
C GLN A 70 -12.10 -9.28 1.45
N GLU A 71 -11.83 -10.25 0.58
CA GLU A 71 -10.47 -10.59 0.16
C GLU A 71 -9.79 -9.43 -0.59
N LYS A 72 -8.46 -9.44 -0.59
CA LYS A 72 -7.65 -8.44 -1.31
C LYS A 72 -6.69 -9.15 -2.24
N GLU A 73 -6.39 -8.46 -3.34
CA GLU A 73 -5.33 -8.84 -4.25
C GLU A 73 -4.27 -7.76 -4.28
N TYR A 74 -3.03 -8.22 -4.27
CA TYR A 74 -1.84 -7.37 -4.34
C TYR A 74 -0.88 -7.89 -5.39
N THR A 75 -0.21 -6.97 -6.06
CA THR A 75 1.03 -7.22 -6.80
C THR A 75 2.16 -6.40 -6.18
N GLY A 76 3.39 -6.84 -6.37
CA GLY A 76 4.53 -6.13 -5.81
C GLY A 76 5.84 -6.84 -6.04
N THR A 77 6.89 -6.35 -5.40
CA THR A 77 8.24 -6.88 -5.51
C THR A 77 8.84 -7.09 -4.13
N PHE A 78 9.38 -8.28 -3.88
CA PHE A 78 10.29 -8.57 -2.77
C PHE A 78 11.73 -8.43 -3.23
N ARG A 79 12.58 -7.90 -2.37
CA ARG A 79 14.04 -7.95 -2.54
C ARG A 79 14.61 -8.94 -1.54
N LEU A 80 15.26 -9.99 -2.06
CA LEU A 80 15.97 -11.00 -1.28
C LEU A 80 17.37 -10.51 -0.89
N GLY A 81 17.92 -11.09 0.17
CA GLY A 81 19.29 -10.82 0.61
C GLY A 81 19.45 -9.61 1.53
N GLN A 82 18.37 -8.89 1.83
CA GLN A 82 18.38 -7.72 2.72
C GLN A 82 17.17 -7.74 3.66
N THR A 83 17.36 -7.24 4.88
CA THR A 83 16.25 -7.01 5.82
C THR A 83 16.14 -5.54 6.18
N THR A 84 14.94 -5.14 6.61
CA THR A 84 14.67 -3.82 7.19
C THR A 84 13.75 -4.00 8.41
N PRO A 85 13.83 -3.17 9.44
CA PRO A 85 12.96 -3.27 10.63
C PRO A 85 11.46 -3.12 10.33
N SER A 86 11.10 -2.38 9.28
CA SER A 86 9.71 -2.18 8.83
C SER A 86 9.23 -3.26 7.86
N PHE A 87 10.13 -4.12 7.35
CA PHE A 87 9.92 -5.10 6.30
C PHE A 87 9.53 -4.48 4.94
N ASP A 88 9.81 -3.19 4.77
CA ASP A 88 9.67 -2.40 3.56
C ASP A 88 10.75 -1.30 3.52
N LEU A 89 10.62 -0.34 2.62
CA LEU A 89 11.57 0.77 2.46
C LEU A 89 11.29 1.97 3.40
N GLU A 90 10.41 1.86 4.41
CA GLU A 90 10.20 2.92 5.41
C GLU A 90 11.42 3.09 6.33
N THR A 91 12.18 2.01 6.55
CA THR A 91 13.43 2.01 7.33
C THR A 91 14.61 1.56 6.49
N ALA A 92 15.82 1.97 6.88
CA ALA A 92 17.04 1.56 6.22
C ALA A 92 17.29 0.04 6.39
N VAL A 93 18.10 -0.53 5.49
CA VAL A 93 18.59 -1.89 5.58
C VAL A 93 19.39 -2.06 6.87
N ASP A 94 19.08 -3.10 7.64
CA ASP A 94 19.73 -3.44 8.92
C ASP A 94 20.63 -4.69 8.82
N ALA A 95 20.40 -5.56 7.83
CA ALA A 95 21.26 -6.69 7.57
C ALA A 95 21.26 -7.09 6.09
N GLU A 96 22.40 -7.64 5.64
CA GLU A 96 22.57 -8.23 4.32
C GLU A 96 23.01 -9.69 4.46
N ARG A 97 22.53 -10.56 3.55
CA ARG A 97 22.84 -12.00 3.53
C ARG A 97 22.97 -12.50 2.10
N PRO A 98 23.78 -13.55 1.86
CA PRO A 98 23.90 -14.14 0.54
C PRO A 98 22.57 -14.69 0.01
N TYR A 99 22.29 -14.49 -1.26
CA TYR A 99 21.10 -14.98 -1.97
C TYR A 99 21.42 -15.62 -3.33
N VAL A 100 22.64 -15.44 -3.84
CA VAL A 100 23.05 -15.87 -5.20
C VAL A 100 23.03 -17.40 -5.40
N HIS A 101 23.00 -18.15 -4.30
CA HIS A 101 22.92 -19.61 -4.32
C HIS A 101 21.48 -20.11 -4.52
N LEU A 102 20.47 -19.25 -4.38
CA LEU A 102 19.07 -19.64 -4.49
C LEU A 102 18.68 -19.87 -5.94
N THR A 103 18.00 -20.98 -6.19
CA THR A 103 17.44 -21.32 -7.49
C THR A 103 15.96 -20.86 -7.57
N PRO A 104 15.41 -20.60 -8.76
CA PRO A 104 13.98 -20.31 -8.91
C PRO A 104 13.09 -21.38 -8.28
N ALA A 105 13.40 -22.65 -8.45
CA ALA A 105 12.62 -23.76 -7.89
C ALA A 105 12.57 -23.75 -6.35
N GLU A 106 13.66 -23.39 -5.67
CA GLU A 106 13.70 -23.26 -4.20
C GLU A 106 12.83 -22.09 -3.73
N ILE A 107 12.84 -20.97 -4.47
CA ILE A 107 12.04 -19.77 -4.14
C ILE A 107 10.56 -20.09 -4.34
N GLU A 108 10.16 -20.73 -5.43
CA GLU A 108 8.79 -21.17 -5.71
C GLU A 108 8.30 -22.18 -4.65
N ALA A 109 9.13 -23.17 -4.31
CA ALA A 109 8.80 -24.14 -3.27
C ALA A 109 8.60 -23.47 -1.90
N ALA A 110 9.43 -22.47 -1.56
CA ALA A 110 9.27 -21.70 -0.33
C ALA A 110 7.96 -20.88 -0.34
N ALA A 111 7.63 -20.21 -1.45
CA ALA A 111 6.40 -19.43 -1.59
C ALA A 111 5.13 -20.31 -1.46
N THR A 112 5.14 -21.50 -2.06
CA THR A 112 4.00 -22.44 -2.01
C THR A 112 3.64 -22.84 -0.57
N ARG A 113 4.60 -22.85 0.37
CA ARG A 113 4.36 -23.19 1.78
C ARG A 113 3.49 -22.16 2.52
N PHE A 114 3.32 -20.96 1.98
CA PHE A 114 2.49 -19.91 2.55
C PHE A 114 1.07 -19.90 1.99
N VAL A 115 0.74 -20.77 1.03
CA VAL A 115 -0.63 -20.88 0.51
C VAL A 115 -1.49 -21.67 1.51
N GLY A 116 -2.70 -21.18 1.76
CA GLY A 116 -3.64 -21.73 2.72
C GLY A 116 -3.75 -20.91 3.99
N VAL A 117 -4.15 -21.55 5.07
CA VAL A 117 -4.33 -20.93 6.39
C VAL A 117 -2.99 -20.93 7.12
N ILE A 118 -2.52 -19.75 7.51
CA ILE A 118 -1.23 -19.57 8.20
C ILE A 118 -1.38 -18.70 9.45
N GLU A 119 -0.47 -18.88 10.41
CA GLU A 119 -0.28 -17.97 11.53
C GLU A 119 0.73 -16.89 11.15
N GLN A 120 0.29 -15.64 11.11
CA GLN A 120 1.15 -14.52 10.72
C GLN A 120 1.31 -13.53 11.89
N THR A 121 2.55 -13.17 12.22
CA THR A 121 2.84 -12.11 13.17
C THR A 121 2.88 -10.76 12.43
N PRO A 122 1.98 -9.80 12.77
CA PRO A 122 2.00 -8.47 12.20
C PRO A 122 3.33 -7.75 12.40
N PRO A 123 3.73 -6.83 11.52
CA PRO A 123 4.92 -6.02 11.73
C PRO A 123 4.71 -5.04 12.91
N LEU A 124 5.79 -4.68 13.59
CA LEU A 124 5.74 -3.68 14.66
C LEU A 124 5.27 -2.31 14.12
N PHE A 125 5.68 -1.96 12.89
CA PHE A 125 5.23 -0.77 12.16
C PHE A 125 3.81 -0.97 11.58
N SER A 126 2.81 -1.21 12.47
CA SER A 126 1.42 -1.44 12.06
C SER A 126 0.43 -0.69 12.96
N ALA A 127 -0.83 -0.65 12.53
CA ALA A 127 -1.92 -0.04 13.29
C ALA A 127 -2.50 -0.95 14.38
N VAL A 128 -1.92 -2.13 14.62
CA VAL A 128 -2.32 -3.05 15.70
C VAL A 128 -2.20 -2.33 17.03
N LYS A 129 -3.20 -2.49 17.89
CA LYS A 129 -3.17 -1.92 19.25
C LYS A 129 -2.56 -2.92 20.22
N ILE A 130 -1.60 -2.46 21.02
CA ILE A 130 -0.93 -3.19 22.08
C ILE A 130 -1.12 -2.37 23.36
N ALA A 131 -1.80 -2.91 24.34
CA ALA A 131 -2.14 -2.20 25.57
C ALA A 131 -2.77 -0.80 25.34
N GLY A 132 -3.63 -0.69 24.30
CA GLY A 132 -4.32 0.56 23.97
C GLY A 132 -3.55 1.53 23.05
N GLN A 133 -2.24 1.37 22.88
CA GLN A 133 -1.39 2.17 22.00
C GLN A 133 -1.19 1.48 20.64
N ARG A 134 -0.97 2.25 19.58
CA ARG A 134 -0.71 1.67 18.27
C ARG A 134 0.75 1.20 18.18
N ALA A 135 0.97 0.00 17.61
CA ALA A 135 2.30 -0.62 17.51
C ALA A 135 3.31 0.30 16.80
N TYR A 136 2.93 1.01 15.73
CA TYR A 136 3.83 1.94 15.04
C TYR A 136 4.30 3.11 15.93
N GLU A 137 3.47 3.54 16.91
CA GLU A 137 3.86 4.61 17.86
C GLU A 137 4.91 4.11 18.83
N LEU A 138 4.82 2.84 19.25
CA LEU A 138 5.81 2.16 20.08
C LEU A 138 7.12 1.95 19.32
N ALA A 139 7.03 1.48 18.06
CA ALA A 139 8.19 1.31 17.18
C ALA A 139 9.00 2.59 17.04
N ARG A 140 8.35 3.73 16.78
CA ARG A 140 9.00 5.04 16.64
C ARG A 140 9.63 5.57 17.94
N LYS A 141 9.20 5.06 19.08
CA LYS A 141 9.79 5.35 20.41
C LYS A 141 10.93 4.40 20.77
N GLY A 142 11.31 3.50 19.86
CA GLY A 142 12.40 2.55 20.08
C GLY A 142 12.03 1.32 20.91
N ALA A 143 10.74 1.05 21.11
CA ALA A 143 10.27 -0.14 21.81
C ALA A 143 10.35 -1.36 20.87
N THR A 144 11.51 -2.02 20.78
CA THR A 144 11.76 -3.17 19.91
C THR A 144 11.28 -4.51 20.48
N ASP A 145 11.18 -4.63 21.81
CA ASP A 145 10.88 -5.88 22.51
C ASP A 145 9.37 -6.16 22.65
N THR A 146 8.56 -5.49 21.84
CA THR A 146 7.11 -5.62 21.94
C THR A 146 6.63 -6.88 21.23
N VAL A 147 6.11 -7.85 22.00
CA VAL A 147 5.52 -9.08 21.46
C VAL A 147 4.15 -8.78 20.86
N ILE A 148 4.02 -9.01 19.55
CA ILE A 148 2.75 -8.93 18.82
C ILE A 148 2.19 -10.35 18.67
N LYS A 149 0.94 -10.55 19.08
CA LYS A 149 0.26 -11.85 18.90
C LYS A 149 0.05 -12.14 17.43
N SER A 150 0.39 -13.36 17.02
CA SER A 150 0.07 -13.89 15.71
C SER A 150 -1.44 -13.90 15.47
N LYS A 151 -1.81 -13.88 14.21
CA LYS A 151 -3.20 -13.95 13.75
C LYS A 151 -3.31 -14.98 12.64
N THR A 152 -4.36 -15.75 12.67
CA THR A 152 -4.72 -16.63 11.58
C THR A 152 -5.17 -15.79 10.37
N VAL A 153 -4.55 -16.00 9.23
CA VAL A 153 -4.92 -15.42 7.93
C VAL A 153 -4.92 -16.49 6.86
N GLU A 154 -5.60 -16.25 5.75
CA GLU A 154 -5.64 -17.16 4.61
C GLU A 154 -5.00 -16.49 3.40
N ILE A 155 -4.07 -17.19 2.77
CA ILE A 155 -3.49 -16.82 1.47
C ILE A 155 -4.04 -17.80 0.45
N LYS A 156 -4.95 -17.32 -0.41
CA LYS A 156 -5.58 -18.15 -1.43
C LYS A 156 -4.69 -18.41 -2.64
N THR A 157 -3.86 -17.41 -2.96
CA THR A 157 -2.92 -17.46 -4.08
C THR A 157 -1.64 -16.76 -3.68
N PHE A 158 -0.51 -17.37 -3.96
CA PHE A 158 0.80 -16.73 -3.89
C PHE A 158 1.59 -17.19 -5.12
N GLU A 159 1.59 -16.37 -6.14
CA GLU A 159 2.21 -16.59 -7.43
C GLU A 159 3.44 -15.71 -7.56
N LEU A 160 4.56 -16.27 -7.97
CA LEU A 160 5.76 -15.52 -8.33
C LEU A 160 5.71 -15.27 -9.83
N THR A 161 5.55 -14.00 -10.23
CA THR A 161 5.33 -13.62 -11.63
C THR A 161 6.64 -13.37 -12.38
N ARG A 162 7.73 -13.04 -11.65
CA ARG A 162 9.09 -12.89 -12.17
C ARG A 162 10.10 -13.17 -11.08
N ILE A 163 11.14 -13.93 -11.39
CA ILE A 163 12.30 -14.14 -10.53
C ILE A 163 13.54 -13.63 -11.26
N ALA A 164 14.07 -12.48 -10.81
CA ALA A 164 15.28 -11.85 -11.34
C ALA A 164 16.11 -11.34 -10.16
N LEU A 165 16.81 -12.27 -9.51
CA LEU A 165 17.54 -12.01 -8.27
C LEU A 165 18.37 -10.72 -8.32
N PRO A 166 18.33 -9.91 -7.25
CA PRO A 166 17.66 -10.15 -5.96
C PRO A 166 16.15 -9.87 -5.92
N GLU A 167 15.53 -9.46 -7.01
CA GLU A 167 14.11 -9.06 -7.07
C GLU A 167 13.21 -10.21 -7.49
N VAL A 168 12.08 -10.34 -6.80
CA VAL A 168 11.05 -11.35 -7.05
C VAL A 168 9.70 -10.65 -7.08
N ASP A 169 9.06 -10.60 -8.24
CA ASP A 169 7.72 -10.04 -8.39
C ASP A 169 6.67 -11.09 -8.06
N PHE A 170 5.59 -10.64 -7.48
CA PHE A 170 4.54 -11.54 -7.01
C PHE A 170 3.14 -11.00 -7.25
N ARG A 171 2.18 -11.92 -7.21
CA ARG A 171 0.75 -11.70 -7.08
C ARG A 171 0.22 -12.52 -5.90
N VAL A 172 -0.50 -11.88 -4.96
CA VAL A 172 -1.06 -12.51 -3.77
C VAL A 172 -2.55 -12.19 -3.66
N VAL A 173 -3.39 -13.22 -3.46
CA VAL A 173 -4.79 -13.09 -3.05
C VAL A 173 -4.93 -13.59 -1.63
N CYS A 174 -5.45 -12.76 -0.72
CA CYS A 174 -5.48 -13.08 0.70
C CYS A 174 -6.70 -12.52 1.44
N SER A 175 -6.96 -13.07 2.62
CA SER A 175 -8.00 -12.64 3.52
C SER A 175 -7.71 -11.26 4.14
N LYS A 176 -8.72 -10.66 4.77
CA LYS A 176 -8.54 -9.44 5.57
C LYS A 176 -7.49 -9.65 6.66
N GLY A 177 -6.71 -8.60 6.94
CA GLY A 177 -5.75 -8.59 8.05
C GLY A 177 -4.39 -9.19 7.70
N THR A 178 -4.20 -9.72 6.49
CA THR A 178 -2.91 -10.18 5.98
C THR A 178 -1.96 -8.99 5.76
N TYR A 179 -0.73 -9.09 6.24
CA TYR A 179 0.34 -8.12 6.04
C TYR A 179 1.33 -8.64 4.99
N ILE A 180 1.35 -8.03 3.82
CA ILE A 180 2.29 -8.43 2.74
C ILE A 180 3.74 -8.19 3.17
N ARG A 181 4.01 -7.18 4.00
CA ARG A 181 5.33 -6.95 4.61
C ARG A 181 5.78 -8.11 5.49
N SER A 182 4.88 -8.69 6.30
CA SER A 182 5.18 -9.90 7.07
C SER A 182 5.44 -11.10 6.16
N LEU A 183 4.71 -11.22 5.04
CA LEU A 183 4.92 -12.28 4.07
C LEU A 183 6.33 -12.18 3.44
N ALA A 184 6.81 -10.95 3.15
CA ALA A 184 8.18 -10.72 2.69
C ALA A 184 9.22 -11.21 3.71
N ARG A 185 9.06 -10.82 4.99
CA ARG A 185 9.91 -11.28 6.10
C ARG A 185 9.91 -12.81 6.21
N ASP A 186 8.71 -13.41 6.19
CA ASP A 186 8.55 -14.85 6.42
C ASP A 186 9.14 -15.66 5.25
N LEU A 187 8.95 -15.21 4.00
CA LEU A 187 9.59 -15.80 2.82
C LEU A 187 11.12 -15.70 2.92
N GLY A 188 11.66 -14.52 3.23
CA GLY A 188 13.10 -14.33 3.40
C GLY A 188 13.71 -15.16 4.52
N THR A 189 12.93 -15.39 5.60
CA THR A 189 13.32 -16.29 6.70
C THR A 189 13.32 -17.74 6.24
N ALA A 190 12.30 -18.19 5.49
CA ALA A 190 12.21 -19.55 4.96
C ALA A 190 13.36 -19.87 3.98
N LEU A 191 13.85 -18.85 3.26
CA LEU A 191 15.00 -18.93 2.35
C LEU A 191 16.35 -18.66 3.04
N SER A 192 16.35 -18.36 4.36
CA SER A 192 17.55 -18.06 5.16
C SER A 192 18.38 -16.85 4.66
N CYS A 193 17.86 -16.08 3.71
CA CYS A 193 18.56 -14.92 3.13
C CYS A 193 18.01 -13.56 3.58
N GLY A 194 16.86 -13.53 4.27
CA GLY A 194 16.13 -12.30 4.54
C GLY A 194 15.47 -11.72 3.29
N ALA A 195 14.40 -10.94 3.49
CA ALA A 195 13.74 -10.19 2.43
C ALA A 195 12.96 -9.01 3.00
N HIS A 196 12.71 -8.02 2.17
CA HIS A 196 11.79 -6.92 2.44
C HIS A 196 11.01 -6.55 1.17
N LEU A 197 9.94 -5.80 1.35
CA LEU A 197 9.07 -5.34 0.28
C LEU A 197 9.61 -4.05 -0.33
N THR A 198 9.80 -4.01 -1.65
CA THR A 198 10.27 -2.81 -2.37
C THR A 198 9.16 -2.11 -3.15
N GLY A 199 8.10 -2.83 -3.49
CA GLY A 199 6.92 -2.27 -4.16
C GLY A 199 5.65 -3.02 -3.78
N LEU A 200 4.53 -2.30 -3.64
CA LEU A 200 3.23 -2.89 -3.33
C LEU A 200 2.10 -2.09 -3.98
N VAL A 201 1.27 -2.80 -4.72
CA VAL A 201 0.07 -2.25 -5.33
C VAL A 201 -1.13 -3.10 -4.91
N ARG A 202 -2.16 -2.52 -4.31
CA ARG A 202 -3.42 -3.21 -4.11
C ARG A 202 -4.28 -3.09 -5.36
N THR A 203 -4.50 -4.20 -6.06
CA THR A 203 -5.20 -4.25 -7.35
C THR A 203 -6.70 -4.51 -7.21
N ARG A 204 -7.14 -5.17 -6.09
CA ARG A 204 -8.54 -5.55 -5.90
C ARG A 204 -8.93 -5.65 -4.41
N ILE A 205 -10.20 -5.35 -4.12
CA ILE A 205 -10.90 -5.67 -2.87
C ILE A 205 -12.27 -6.22 -3.26
N GLY A 206 -12.53 -7.51 -2.99
CA GLY A 206 -13.76 -8.18 -3.46
C GLY A 206 -13.96 -7.98 -4.96
N GLU A 207 -15.09 -7.38 -5.34
CA GLU A 207 -15.42 -7.09 -6.75
C GLU A 207 -14.81 -5.75 -7.25
N PHE A 208 -14.33 -4.89 -6.36
CA PHE A 208 -13.80 -3.59 -6.73
C PHE A 208 -12.37 -3.71 -7.27
N ARG A 209 -12.09 -3.10 -8.43
CA ARG A 209 -10.82 -3.20 -9.14
C ARG A 209 -10.11 -1.85 -9.23
N LEU A 210 -8.80 -1.88 -9.22
CA LEU A 210 -7.98 -0.67 -9.43
C LEU A 210 -8.23 -0.04 -10.79
N ALA A 211 -8.52 -0.84 -11.82
CA ALA A 211 -8.81 -0.34 -13.17
C ALA A 211 -10.02 0.63 -13.21
N ASP A 212 -10.92 0.54 -12.24
CA ASP A 212 -12.12 1.38 -12.13
C ASP A 212 -11.89 2.59 -11.21
N ALA A 213 -10.68 2.76 -10.68
CA ALA A 213 -10.39 3.78 -9.69
C ALA A 213 -10.07 5.14 -10.33
N LEU A 214 -10.53 6.20 -9.68
CA LEU A 214 -10.22 7.57 -10.03
C LEU A 214 -8.84 7.98 -9.47
N THR A 215 -8.10 8.74 -10.24
CA THR A 215 -6.93 9.46 -9.73
C THR A 215 -7.36 10.68 -8.90
N LEU A 216 -6.48 11.23 -8.08
CA LEU A 216 -6.77 12.47 -7.33
C LEU A 216 -7.03 13.66 -8.25
N ASP A 217 -6.43 13.69 -9.45
CA ASP A 217 -6.68 14.72 -10.45
C ASP A 217 -8.08 14.58 -11.06
N ALA A 218 -8.52 13.36 -11.35
CA ALA A 218 -9.88 13.10 -11.77
C ALA A 218 -10.91 13.54 -10.71
N VAL A 219 -10.63 13.28 -9.43
CA VAL A 219 -11.47 13.78 -8.32
C VAL A 219 -11.48 15.31 -8.27
N GLN A 220 -10.35 15.96 -8.55
CA GLN A 220 -10.30 17.43 -8.60
C GLN A 220 -11.19 18.02 -9.69
N ALA A 221 -11.31 17.33 -10.84
CA ALA A 221 -12.21 17.74 -11.93
C ALA A 221 -13.71 17.59 -11.58
N LEU A 222 -14.04 16.75 -10.57
CA LEU A 222 -15.41 16.59 -10.07
C LEU A 222 -15.79 17.61 -8.97
N ALA A 223 -14.88 18.54 -8.63
CA ALA A 223 -15.14 19.53 -7.58
C ALA A 223 -16.34 20.40 -7.93
N PRO A 224 -17.31 20.57 -7.01
CA PRO A 224 -18.42 21.48 -7.23
C PRO A 224 -17.94 22.93 -7.39
N PRO A 225 -18.63 23.77 -8.19
CA PRO A 225 -18.26 25.18 -8.36
C PRO A 225 -18.19 25.89 -7.00
N ARG A 226 -17.25 26.83 -6.87
CA ARG A 226 -17.16 27.64 -5.63
C ARG A 226 -18.42 28.50 -5.48
N PRO A 227 -19.05 28.51 -4.27
CA PRO A 227 -20.10 29.48 -4.00
C PRO A 227 -19.54 30.90 -4.12
N ALA A 228 -20.25 31.80 -4.78
CA ALA A 228 -19.83 33.20 -5.00
C ALA A 228 -19.62 34.00 -3.69
N THR A 229 -20.14 33.50 -2.55
CA THR A 229 -20.04 34.13 -1.23
C THR A 229 -18.74 33.89 -0.48
N ASP A 230 -17.89 32.92 -0.95
CA ASP A 230 -16.66 32.57 -0.24
C ASP A 230 -15.51 33.57 -0.45
N ASP A 231 -15.58 34.42 -1.47
CA ASP A 231 -14.51 35.41 -1.75
C ASP A 231 -14.62 36.69 -0.88
N ALA A 232 -15.81 37.03 -0.42
CA ALA A 232 -16.03 38.24 0.39
C ALA A 232 -15.71 38.07 1.88
N ALA A 233 -15.65 36.85 2.40
CA ALA A 233 -15.43 36.56 3.82
C ALA A 233 -13.96 36.10 4.14
N ARG A 234 -13.11 35.97 3.14
CA ARG A 234 -11.70 35.64 3.37
C ARG A 234 -10.92 36.88 3.80
N ARG A 235 -10.72 37.05 5.12
CA ARG A 235 -9.45 37.63 5.59
C ARG A 235 -8.30 36.88 4.88
N PRO A 236 -7.26 37.57 4.37
CA PRO A 236 -6.16 36.90 3.70
C PRO A 236 -5.64 35.81 4.66
N ARG A 237 -5.99 34.57 4.35
CA ARG A 237 -5.46 33.42 5.04
C ARG A 237 -3.96 33.53 4.75
N ARG A 238 -3.15 33.93 5.75
CA ARG A 238 -1.68 33.78 5.68
C ARG A 238 -1.50 32.40 5.02
N GLU A 239 -0.86 32.39 3.86
CA GLU A 239 -0.43 31.17 3.21
C GLU A 239 0.27 30.36 4.30
N ARG A 240 -0.48 29.48 4.95
CA ARG A 240 0.15 28.34 5.56
C ARG A 240 0.70 27.60 4.34
N GLN A 241 1.96 27.89 4.01
CA GLN A 241 2.75 27.01 3.21
C GLN A 241 2.36 25.62 3.70
N GLN A 242 1.68 24.85 2.83
CA GLN A 242 1.46 23.45 3.10
C GLN A 242 2.88 22.92 3.22
N LYS A 243 3.35 22.86 4.49
CA LYS A 243 4.62 22.24 4.77
C LYS A 243 4.48 20.86 4.14
N PRO A 244 5.29 20.52 3.13
CA PRO A 244 5.26 19.16 2.60
C PRO A 244 5.36 18.25 3.82
N PRO A 245 4.64 17.11 3.85
CA PRO A 245 4.76 16.19 4.96
C PRO A 245 6.24 16.05 5.23
N ALA A 246 6.64 16.25 6.51
CA ALA A 246 8.05 16.24 6.89
C ALA A 246 8.71 15.03 6.22
N PRO A 247 9.89 15.20 5.56
CA PRO A 247 10.54 14.09 4.89
C PRO A 247 10.68 12.97 5.92
N ARG A 248 9.96 11.90 5.70
CA ARG A 248 10.12 10.69 6.49
C ARG A 248 11.40 10.07 5.93
N ALA A 249 12.40 9.81 6.77
CA ALA A 249 13.74 9.36 6.37
C ALA A 249 13.71 8.21 5.33
N GLY A 250 12.68 7.34 5.35
CA GLY A 250 12.47 6.29 4.35
C GLY A 250 12.08 6.79 2.95
N LEU A 251 11.51 8.00 2.80
CA LEU A 251 11.09 8.52 1.49
C LEU A 251 12.26 9.05 0.66
N GLU A 252 13.27 9.62 1.29
CA GLU A 252 14.50 10.07 0.60
C GLU A 252 15.28 8.85 0.10
N PHE A 253 15.35 7.79 0.90
CA PHE A 253 15.98 6.53 0.53
C PHE A 253 15.22 5.84 -0.62
N TYR A 254 13.88 5.81 -0.58
CA TYR A 254 13.04 5.28 -1.65
C TYR A 254 13.22 6.05 -2.96
N ALA A 255 13.22 7.38 -2.91
CA ALA A 255 13.41 8.22 -4.09
C ALA A 255 14.82 8.02 -4.70
N ALA A 256 15.85 7.87 -3.87
CA ALA A 256 17.21 7.58 -4.31
C ALA A 256 17.33 6.20 -5.00
N GLN A 257 16.64 5.18 -4.48
CA GLN A 257 16.62 3.86 -5.11
C GLN A 257 15.86 3.84 -6.43
N GLN A 258 14.74 4.54 -6.55
CA GLN A 258 14.00 4.66 -7.82
C GLN A 258 14.80 5.43 -8.87
N ALA A 259 15.58 6.43 -8.47
CA ALA A 259 16.45 7.17 -9.38
C ALA A 259 17.64 6.34 -9.89
N SER A 260 18.07 5.31 -9.15
CA SER A 260 19.14 4.41 -9.55
C SER A 260 18.69 3.21 -10.38
N ALA A 261 17.40 2.92 -10.44
CA ALA A 261 16.81 1.90 -11.30
C ALA A 261 16.60 2.46 -12.70
N ALA A 262 17.61 2.35 -13.57
CA ALA A 262 17.48 2.71 -14.98
C ALA A 262 16.35 1.89 -15.63
N PRO A 263 15.55 2.47 -16.55
CA PRO A 263 14.52 1.72 -17.25
C PRO A 263 15.16 0.60 -18.06
N VAL A 264 14.74 -0.64 -17.82
CA VAL A 264 15.03 -1.76 -18.69
C VAL A 264 14.29 -1.50 -20.00
N THR A 265 15.01 -0.99 -21.00
CA THR A 265 14.49 -0.89 -22.37
C THR A 265 14.19 -2.30 -22.86
N SER A 266 12.91 -2.58 -23.10
CA SER A 266 12.44 -3.77 -23.80
C SER A 266 13.10 -3.83 -25.18
N ALA A 267 14.04 -4.77 -25.35
CA ALA A 267 14.54 -5.15 -26.65
C ALA A 267 13.54 -6.14 -27.29
N ALA A 268 12.50 -5.61 -27.90
CA ALA A 268 11.60 -6.33 -28.79
C ALA A 268 11.38 -5.43 -30.00
N ASP A 269 12.29 -5.52 -31.00
CA ASP A 269 12.02 -5.36 -32.43
C ASP A 269 13.36 -5.51 -33.18
N ALA A 270 13.64 -6.73 -33.61
CA ALA A 270 14.57 -6.97 -34.70
C ALA A 270 13.77 -7.55 -35.87
N PRO A 271 13.75 -6.92 -37.05
CA PRO A 271 13.04 -7.46 -38.22
C PRO A 271 13.75 -8.70 -38.75
N ALA A 272 13.00 -9.74 -38.99
CA ALA A 272 13.42 -10.92 -39.73
C ALA A 272 13.87 -10.50 -41.14
N THR A 273 15.16 -10.62 -41.44
CA THR A 273 15.68 -10.61 -42.80
C THR A 273 15.57 -12.00 -43.39
N THR A 274 14.67 -12.13 -44.35
CA THR A 274 14.61 -13.23 -45.30
C THR A 274 15.86 -13.26 -46.19
N ASN A 275 16.52 -14.43 -46.26
CA ASN A 275 17.17 -14.92 -47.46
C ASN A 275 17.21 -16.44 -47.45
#